data_f2e99ef94430fbd224e6ae99fd925ac1
#
_entry.id   f2e99ef94430fbd224e6ae99fd925ac1
#
_cell.length_a   1.000
_cell.length_b   1.000
_cell.length_c   1.000
_cell.angle_alpha   90.00
_cell.angle_beta   90.00
_cell.angle_gamma   90.00
#
_symmetry.space_group_name_H-M   'P 1'
#
loop_
_entity.id
_entity.type
_entity.pdbx_description
1 polymer ?
#
loop_
_entity_poly.entity_id
_entity_poly.type
_entity_poly.pdbx_seq_one_letter_code
_entity_poly.pdbx_strand_id
1 'polypeptide(L)'
;RITEGGVDYPISPSTEGGEIYQQAFAQGALDVWGNQKLAVETEGEHAAQGGATAVAMTGKRTVNFTSGQGIVYAMEQYYHAPGKLSTMVLEVGARALTKHALNVHCGHDDFYAAMDTGWTMLMGRDAQQAADQAVILRKANELSLNPGMNIQDGMLTTHSERTYRAPEADLLREYLGAANDQIDCPTEAQRELFGSQRRRVPEMMD
;
A
#
# COMPACT_ATOMS: atom_id res chain seq x y z
N ARG A 1 3.24 -6.76 -9.09
CA ARG A 1 2.68 -8.05 -9.52
C ARG A 1 1.25 -8.27 -9.01
N ILE A 2 0.86 -7.71 -7.85
CA ILE A 2 -0.42 -7.95 -7.16
C ILE A 2 -1.31 -6.71 -7.10
N THR A 3 -0.94 -5.61 -7.75
CA THR A 3 -1.66 -4.33 -7.69
C THR A 3 -1.99 -3.83 -9.08
N GLU A 4 -3.16 -3.23 -9.21
CA GLU A 4 -3.70 -2.64 -10.43
C GLU A 4 -3.49 -1.12 -10.47
N GLY A 5 -3.53 -0.44 -9.32
CA GLY A 5 -3.34 0.99 -9.21
C GLY A 5 -2.09 1.37 -8.41
N GLY A 6 -1.27 2.26 -8.95
CA GLY A 6 -0.20 2.96 -8.26
C GLY A 6 -0.44 4.44 -8.36
N VAL A 7 -0.49 5.14 -7.24
CA VAL A 7 -0.59 6.61 -7.20
C VAL A 7 0.44 7.07 -6.19
N ASP A 8 1.42 7.82 -6.64
CA ASP A 8 2.55 8.20 -5.80
C ASP A 8 3.07 9.60 -6.12
N TYR A 9 3.92 10.09 -5.24
CA TYR A 9 4.78 11.25 -5.42
C TYR A 9 6.20 10.89 -4.96
N PRO A 10 7.22 11.07 -5.80
CA PRO A 10 8.57 10.62 -5.49
C PRO A 10 9.17 11.30 -4.27
N ILE A 11 9.60 10.51 -3.29
CA ILE A 11 10.32 10.98 -2.11
C ILE A 11 11.28 9.89 -1.62
N SER A 12 12.57 10.25 -1.44
CA SER A 12 13.58 9.31 -0.92
C SER A 12 13.31 8.93 0.53
N PRO A 13 13.48 7.65 0.91
CA PRO A 13 14.05 6.55 0.14
C PRO A 13 13.02 5.59 -0.49
N SER A 14 11.80 6.00 -0.76
CA SER A 14 10.76 5.16 -1.38
C SER A 14 10.60 5.38 -2.89
N THR A 15 11.34 6.32 -3.48
CA THR A 15 11.25 6.70 -4.90
C THR A 15 11.38 5.51 -5.84
N GLU A 16 12.35 4.63 -5.62
CA GLU A 16 12.60 3.48 -6.49
C GLU A 16 11.39 2.52 -6.56
N GLY A 17 10.61 2.41 -5.50
CA GLY A 17 9.38 1.61 -5.49
C GLY A 17 8.36 2.15 -6.49
N GLY A 18 8.13 3.46 -6.48
CA GLY A 18 7.26 4.16 -7.41
C GLY A 18 7.78 4.07 -8.85
N GLU A 19 9.07 4.33 -9.07
CA GLU A 19 9.70 4.27 -10.40
C GLU A 19 9.59 2.87 -11.03
N ILE A 20 9.85 1.80 -10.27
CA ILE A 20 9.69 0.42 -10.74
C ILE A 20 8.23 0.15 -11.10
N TYR A 21 7.28 0.67 -10.34
CA TYR A 21 5.87 0.52 -10.64
C TYR A 21 5.48 1.27 -11.92
N GLN A 22 5.92 2.51 -12.09
CA GLN A 22 5.69 3.33 -13.27
C GLN A 22 6.35 2.71 -14.52
N GLN A 23 7.57 2.18 -14.39
CA GLN A 23 8.23 1.46 -15.47
C GLN A 23 7.44 0.23 -15.90
N ALA A 24 6.93 -0.56 -14.95
CA ALA A 24 6.09 -1.71 -15.26
C ALA A 24 4.80 -1.31 -15.99
N PHE A 25 4.17 -0.20 -15.58
CA PHE A 25 3.02 0.38 -16.28
C PHE A 25 3.38 0.80 -17.72
N ALA A 26 4.46 1.55 -17.90
CA ALA A 26 4.91 2.02 -19.21
C ALA A 26 5.25 0.87 -20.19
N GLN A 27 5.70 -0.27 -19.67
CA GLN A 27 5.96 -1.48 -20.42
C GLN A 27 4.70 -2.32 -20.71
N GLY A 28 3.52 -1.90 -20.26
CA GLY A 28 2.29 -2.65 -20.40
C GLY A 28 2.22 -3.93 -19.58
N ALA A 29 3.00 -4.02 -18.49
CA ALA A 29 3.02 -5.20 -17.63
C ALA A 29 1.65 -5.38 -16.94
N LEU A 30 1.16 -6.62 -16.94
CA LEU A 30 -0.08 -7.00 -16.27
C LEU A 30 0.21 -7.47 -14.84
N ASP A 31 -0.81 -7.45 -14.00
CA ASP A 31 -0.75 -8.14 -12.72
C ASP A 31 -0.85 -9.67 -12.89
N VAL A 32 -0.77 -10.43 -11.80
CA VAL A 32 -0.84 -11.90 -11.87
C VAL A 32 -2.21 -12.44 -12.28
N TRP A 33 -3.25 -11.63 -12.30
CA TRP A 33 -4.60 -11.97 -12.78
C TRP A 33 -4.85 -11.49 -14.21
N GLY A 34 -3.90 -10.82 -14.84
CA GLY A 34 -4.01 -10.34 -16.22
C GLY A 34 -4.63 -8.94 -16.34
N ASN A 35 -4.78 -8.21 -15.24
CA ASN A 35 -5.33 -6.85 -15.27
C ASN A 35 -4.25 -5.84 -15.67
N GLN A 36 -4.69 -4.81 -16.40
CA GLN A 36 -3.85 -3.66 -16.73
C GLN A 36 -3.55 -2.82 -15.48
N LYS A 37 -2.38 -2.22 -15.45
CA LYS A 37 -1.97 -1.28 -14.42
C LYS A 37 -2.44 0.14 -14.74
N LEU A 38 -2.64 0.91 -13.68
CA LEU A 38 -2.73 2.37 -13.69
C LEU A 38 -1.55 2.90 -12.89
N ALA A 39 -0.81 3.87 -13.40
CA ALA A 39 0.18 4.61 -12.65
C ALA A 39 -0.06 6.11 -12.82
N VAL A 40 -0.08 6.83 -11.71
CA VAL A 40 -0.30 8.28 -11.67
C VAL A 40 0.71 8.89 -10.71
N GLU A 41 1.50 9.82 -11.20
CA GLU A 41 2.31 10.70 -10.38
C GLU A 41 1.54 12.01 -10.14
N THR A 42 1.52 12.47 -8.90
CA THR A 42 0.76 13.66 -8.50
C THR A 42 1.70 14.83 -8.19
N GLU A 43 1.13 15.97 -7.81
CA GLU A 43 1.90 17.17 -7.44
C GLU A 43 2.42 17.16 -5.98
N GLY A 44 2.05 16.13 -5.20
CA GLY A 44 2.48 16.02 -3.81
C GLY A 44 1.88 14.81 -3.10
N GLU A 45 2.44 14.48 -1.93
CA GLU A 45 2.11 13.27 -1.18
C GLU A 45 0.65 13.26 -0.67
N HIS A 46 0.10 14.43 -0.36
CA HIS A 46 -1.31 14.54 0.05
C HIS A 46 -2.24 14.09 -1.08
N ALA A 47 -2.02 14.59 -2.30
CA ALA A 47 -2.80 14.21 -3.47
C ALA A 47 -2.54 12.74 -3.86
N ALA A 48 -1.30 12.25 -3.74
CA ALA A 48 -0.96 10.86 -3.98
C ALA A 48 -1.74 9.92 -3.07
N GLN A 49 -1.79 10.23 -1.78
CA GLN A 49 -2.50 9.41 -0.81
C GLN A 49 -4.01 9.46 -1.03
N GLY A 50 -4.59 10.63 -1.28
CA GLY A 50 -6.00 10.79 -1.61
C GLY A 50 -6.39 10.05 -2.89
N GLY A 51 -5.57 10.17 -3.93
CA GLY A 51 -5.73 9.46 -5.21
C GLY A 51 -5.64 7.95 -5.06
N ALA A 52 -4.68 7.43 -4.28
CA ALA A 52 -4.55 6.01 -4.02
C ALA A 52 -5.78 5.46 -3.27
N THR A 53 -6.30 6.20 -2.29
CA THR A 53 -7.54 5.85 -1.58
C THR A 53 -8.72 5.83 -2.54
N ALA A 54 -8.86 6.84 -3.40
CA ALA A 54 -9.95 6.91 -4.37
C ALA A 54 -9.91 5.75 -5.38
N VAL A 55 -8.73 5.41 -5.91
CA VAL A 55 -8.57 4.26 -6.81
C VAL A 55 -8.90 2.94 -6.08
N ALA A 56 -8.52 2.80 -4.81
CA ALA A 56 -8.90 1.61 -4.03
C ALA A 56 -10.42 1.48 -3.87
N MET A 57 -11.15 2.60 -3.71
CA MET A 57 -12.60 2.63 -3.61
C MET A 57 -13.33 2.20 -4.90
N THR A 58 -12.65 2.17 -6.04
CA THR A 58 -13.18 1.58 -7.28
C THR A 58 -13.05 0.05 -7.35
N GLY A 59 -12.74 -0.60 -6.25
CA GLY A 59 -12.59 -2.07 -6.20
C GLY A 59 -11.25 -2.59 -6.71
N LYS A 60 -10.23 -1.72 -6.81
CA LYS A 60 -8.89 -2.06 -7.30
C LYS A 60 -7.87 -2.19 -6.18
N ARG A 61 -6.95 -3.14 -6.34
CA ARG A 61 -5.76 -3.22 -5.48
C ARG A 61 -4.82 -2.07 -5.77
N THR A 62 -4.61 -1.21 -4.79
CA THR A 62 -3.85 0.04 -4.95
C THR A 62 -2.65 0.08 -4.01
N VAL A 63 -1.60 0.73 -4.46
CA VAL A 63 -0.37 1.00 -3.71
C VAL A 63 0.01 2.46 -3.85
N ASN A 64 0.61 3.01 -2.79
CA ASN A 64 1.33 4.27 -2.78
C ASN A 64 2.70 4.04 -2.15
N PHE A 65 3.69 4.86 -2.48
CA PHE A 65 5.07 4.79 -1.97
C PHE A 65 5.42 6.14 -1.36
N THR A 66 5.86 6.15 -0.09
CA THR A 66 6.19 7.41 0.60
C THR A 66 7.21 7.23 1.72
N SER A 67 7.64 8.33 2.30
CA SER A 67 8.66 8.40 3.36
C SER A 67 8.57 9.74 4.10
N GLY A 68 9.06 9.81 5.31
CA GLY A 68 9.39 11.05 6.01
C GLY A 68 8.29 12.11 5.99
N GLN A 69 8.66 13.30 5.50
CA GLN A 69 7.74 14.44 5.40
C GLN A 69 6.50 14.13 4.57
N GLY A 70 6.59 13.23 3.59
CA GLY A 70 5.44 12.82 2.79
C GLY A 70 4.35 12.17 3.64
N ILE A 71 4.72 11.39 4.67
CA ILE A 71 3.76 10.86 5.64
C ILE A 71 3.07 12.00 6.39
N VAL A 72 3.83 12.92 6.93
CA VAL A 72 3.26 14.03 7.73
C VAL A 72 2.42 14.97 6.86
N TYR A 73 2.85 15.24 5.63
CA TYR A 73 2.09 16.07 4.68
C TYR A 73 0.76 15.44 4.28
N ALA A 74 0.69 14.12 4.16
CA ALA A 74 -0.52 13.40 3.78
C ALA A 74 -1.42 13.00 4.98
N MET A 75 -1.13 13.47 6.20
CA MET A 75 -1.76 13.00 7.44
C MET A 75 -3.29 13.03 7.41
N GLU A 76 -3.90 14.05 6.85
CA GLU A 76 -5.36 14.15 6.70
C GLU A 76 -5.94 12.94 5.98
N GLN A 77 -5.27 12.49 4.92
CA GLN A 77 -5.74 11.36 4.11
C GLN A 77 -5.64 10.03 4.86
N TYR A 78 -4.69 9.91 5.79
CA TYR A 78 -4.58 8.70 6.60
C TYR A 78 -5.75 8.55 7.59
N TYR A 79 -6.25 9.63 8.15
CA TYR A 79 -7.47 9.58 8.98
C TYR A 79 -8.72 9.27 8.15
N HIS A 80 -8.77 9.66 6.88
CA HIS A 80 -9.91 9.38 6.01
C HIS A 80 -9.99 7.93 5.55
N ALA A 81 -8.87 7.31 5.21
CA ALA A 81 -8.85 6.01 4.54
C ALA A 81 -9.52 4.87 5.32
N PRO A 82 -9.35 4.72 6.65
CA PRO A 82 -10.07 3.71 7.42
C PRO A 82 -11.58 3.91 7.41
N GLY A 83 -12.04 5.15 7.55
CA GLY A 83 -13.47 5.49 7.48
C GLY A 83 -14.11 5.24 6.12
N LYS A 84 -13.31 5.17 5.07
CA LYS A 84 -13.72 4.78 3.72
C LYS A 84 -13.61 3.28 3.45
N LEU A 85 -13.28 2.48 4.46
CA LEU A 85 -13.06 1.02 4.33
C LEU A 85 -12.03 0.66 3.24
N SER A 86 -11.07 1.55 3.01
CA SER A 86 -10.03 1.38 2.00
C SER A 86 -9.14 0.18 2.33
N THR A 87 -8.83 -0.64 1.34
CA THR A 87 -7.96 -1.83 1.49
C THR A 87 -6.57 -1.60 0.91
N MET A 88 -6.21 -0.36 0.62
CA MET A 88 -4.92 -0.03 0.02
C MET A 88 -3.73 -0.39 0.91
N VAL A 89 -2.57 -0.53 0.30
CA VAL A 89 -1.29 -0.67 1.01
C VAL A 89 -0.42 0.54 0.68
N LEU A 90 0.16 1.12 1.73
CA LEU A 90 1.19 2.14 1.65
C LEU A 90 2.55 1.47 1.90
N GLU A 91 3.47 1.58 0.97
CA GLU A 91 4.85 1.12 1.10
C GLU A 91 5.70 2.27 1.65
N VAL A 92 6.25 2.07 2.84
CA VAL A 92 6.99 3.11 3.56
C VAL A 92 8.46 2.77 3.64
N GLY A 93 9.31 3.62 3.05
CA GLY A 93 10.74 3.65 3.35
C GLY A 93 10.97 4.57 4.54
N ALA A 94 10.97 4.04 5.75
CA ALA A 94 11.02 4.83 6.98
C ALA A 94 12.31 5.65 7.07
N ARG A 95 12.17 6.96 7.31
CA ARG A 95 13.28 7.88 7.50
C ARG A 95 13.01 8.87 8.61
N ALA A 96 14.09 9.49 9.11
CA ALA A 96 13.99 10.55 10.11
C ALA A 96 13.26 11.79 9.55
N LEU A 97 12.34 12.34 10.32
CA LEU A 97 11.71 13.61 10.00
C LEU A 97 12.71 14.76 10.07
N THR A 98 12.55 15.73 9.17
CA THR A 98 13.31 16.97 9.18
C THR A 98 12.98 17.76 10.44
N LYS A 99 14.02 18.16 11.17
CA LYS A 99 13.94 19.05 12.34
C LYS A 99 14.76 20.30 12.10
N HIS A 100 16.09 20.24 12.27
CA HIS A 100 16.98 21.37 11.99
C HIS A 100 17.53 21.35 10.57
N ALA A 101 17.70 20.16 9.98
CA ALA A 101 18.17 19.96 8.62
C ALA A 101 17.48 18.76 7.99
N LEU A 102 17.45 18.73 6.66
CA LEU A 102 16.98 17.57 5.91
C LEU A 102 17.78 16.33 6.31
N ASN A 103 17.07 15.24 6.59
CA ASN A 103 17.67 13.95 6.85
C ASN A 103 16.94 12.88 6.04
N VAL A 104 17.67 12.17 5.18
CA VAL A 104 17.14 11.09 4.33
C VAL A 104 17.50 9.69 4.85
N HIS A 105 18.29 9.61 5.93
CA HIS A 105 18.68 8.35 6.54
C HIS A 105 17.54 7.70 7.32
N CYS A 106 17.70 6.44 7.65
CA CYS A 106 16.72 5.69 8.40
C CYS A 106 16.37 6.37 9.74
N GLY A 107 15.12 6.30 10.09
CA GLY A 107 14.53 6.78 11.32
C GLY A 107 13.10 6.27 11.36
N HIS A 108 12.45 6.34 12.50
CA HIS A 108 11.12 5.75 12.66
C HIS A 108 10.07 6.77 13.12
N ASP A 109 10.47 8.02 13.31
CA ASP A 109 9.60 9.09 13.77
C ASP A 109 8.56 9.52 12.73
N ASP A 110 8.75 9.20 11.45
CA ASP A 110 7.81 9.44 10.38
C ASP A 110 6.56 8.56 10.51
N PHE A 111 6.69 7.24 10.53
CA PHE A 111 5.51 6.38 10.66
C PHE A 111 4.95 6.37 12.11
N TYR A 112 5.77 6.63 13.13
CA TYR A 112 5.26 6.85 14.48
C TYR A 112 4.29 8.03 14.55
N ALA A 113 4.48 9.07 13.75
CA ALA A 113 3.54 10.18 13.66
C ALA A 113 2.16 9.76 13.14
N ALA A 114 2.07 8.65 12.41
CA ALA A 114 0.82 8.14 11.84
C ALA A 114 0.19 6.98 12.66
N MET A 115 0.74 6.62 13.81
CA MET A 115 0.30 5.42 14.56
C MET A 115 -1.14 5.47 15.05
N ASP A 116 -1.69 6.65 15.32
CA ASP A 116 -3.06 6.81 15.81
C ASP A 116 -4.11 6.97 14.70
N THR A 117 -3.71 6.85 13.44
CA THR A 117 -4.63 6.99 12.30
C THR A 117 -5.51 5.76 12.04
N GLY A 118 -5.29 4.66 12.74
CA GLY A 118 -6.10 3.45 12.64
C GLY A 118 -5.63 2.45 11.57
N TRP A 119 -4.52 2.71 10.89
CA TRP A 119 -3.95 1.81 9.89
C TRP A 119 -3.29 0.58 10.54
N THR A 120 -3.40 -0.56 9.88
CA THR A 120 -2.58 -1.74 10.23
C THR A 120 -1.15 -1.50 9.81
N MET A 121 -0.19 -1.66 10.72
CA MET A 121 1.22 -1.41 10.44
C MET A 121 2.05 -2.68 10.64
N LEU A 122 2.85 -3.04 9.64
CA LEU A 122 3.84 -4.11 9.71
C LEU A 122 5.21 -3.54 9.36
N MET A 123 6.22 -3.82 10.18
CA MET A 123 7.58 -3.39 9.93
C MET A 123 8.47 -4.60 9.60
N GLY A 124 9.07 -4.59 8.43
CA GLY A 124 9.98 -5.60 7.93
C GLY A 124 11.42 -5.33 8.36
N ARG A 125 12.08 -6.35 8.85
CA ARG A 125 13.49 -6.32 9.26
C ARG A 125 14.48 -6.29 8.09
N ASP A 126 14.07 -6.86 6.96
CA ASP A 126 14.89 -7.02 5.76
C ASP A 126 14.02 -7.08 4.49
N ALA A 127 14.64 -7.10 3.32
CA ALA A 127 13.95 -7.09 2.03
C ALA A 127 13.02 -8.31 1.84
N GLN A 128 13.37 -9.50 2.35
CA GLN A 128 12.50 -10.66 2.27
C GLN A 128 11.25 -10.46 3.09
N GLN A 129 11.40 -10.01 4.33
CA GLN A 129 10.27 -9.79 5.21
C GLN A 129 9.38 -8.66 4.70
N ALA A 130 9.94 -7.58 4.15
CA ALA A 130 9.17 -6.51 3.53
C ALA A 130 8.32 -7.02 2.35
N ALA A 131 8.91 -7.86 1.50
CA ALA A 131 8.20 -8.47 0.36
C ALA A 131 7.09 -9.43 0.80
N ASP A 132 7.34 -10.26 1.80
CA ASP A 132 6.35 -11.20 2.34
C ASP A 132 5.21 -10.45 3.04
N GLN A 133 5.53 -9.42 3.82
CA GLN A 133 4.55 -8.59 4.51
C GLN A 133 3.65 -7.80 3.55
N ALA A 134 4.15 -7.36 2.40
CA ALA A 134 3.33 -6.71 1.37
C ALA A 134 2.16 -7.62 0.93
N VAL A 135 2.40 -8.92 0.82
CA VAL A 135 1.37 -9.91 0.45
C VAL A 135 0.46 -10.24 1.63
N ILE A 136 1.03 -10.45 2.82
CA ILE A 136 0.29 -10.76 4.05
C ILE A 136 -0.64 -9.60 4.42
N LEU A 137 -0.10 -8.38 4.42
CA LEU A 137 -0.84 -7.17 4.75
C LEU A 137 -1.99 -6.93 3.77
N ARG A 138 -1.75 -7.16 2.47
CA ARG A 138 -2.80 -7.08 1.45
C ARG A 138 -3.99 -7.96 1.80
N LYS A 139 -3.76 -9.22 2.12
CA LYS A 139 -4.83 -10.14 2.52
C LYS A 139 -5.54 -9.70 3.80
N ALA A 140 -4.78 -9.28 4.80
CA ALA A 140 -5.34 -8.80 6.06
C ALA A 140 -6.23 -7.57 5.86
N ASN A 141 -5.78 -6.61 5.06
CA ASN A 141 -6.53 -5.39 4.74
C ASN A 141 -7.85 -5.71 4.01
N GLU A 142 -7.81 -6.62 3.04
CA GLU A 142 -8.99 -7.03 2.29
C GLU A 142 -10.02 -7.77 3.16
N LEU A 143 -9.57 -8.53 4.15
CA LEU A 143 -10.47 -9.20 5.09
C LEU A 143 -11.03 -8.27 6.15
N SER A 144 -10.21 -7.33 6.65
CA SER A 144 -10.61 -6.37 7.69
C SER A 144 -11.33 -5.13 7.14
N LEU A 145 -11.20 -4.82 5.85
CA LEU A 145 -11.60 -3.55 5.23
C LEU A 145 -10.92 -2.35 5.91
N ASN A 146 -9.61 -2.49 6.13
CA ASN A 146 -8.77 -1.48 6.74
C ASN A 146 -7.49 -1.28 5.91
N PRO A 147 -7.00 -0.05 5.73
CA PRO A 147 -5.74 0.18 5.03
C PRO A 147 -4.53 -0.27 5.86
N GLY A 148 -3.39 -0.47 5.21
CA GLY A 148 -2.18 -0.86 5.92
C GLY A 148 -0.91 -0.24 5.38
N MET A 149 0.06 -0.07 6.28
CA MET A 149 1.41 0.38 6.00
C MET A 149 2.39 -0.78 6.09
N ASN A 150 3.07 -1.07 5.00
CA ASN A 150 4.20 -1.99 4.94
C ASN A 150 5.48 -1.17 5.08
N ILE A 151 6.14 -1.28 6.22
CA ILE A 151 7.23 -0.39 6.61
C ILE A 151 8.54 -1.14 6.54
N GLN A 152 9.57 -0.51 6.01
CA GLN A 152 10.95 -0.99 6.00
C GLN A 152 11.90 0.17 6.27
N ASP A 153 13.09 -0.14 6.82
CA ASP A 153 14.09 0.90 7.02
C ASP A 153 14.51 1.53 5.70
N GLY A 154 14.36 2.83 5.65
CA GLY A 154 14.89 3.60 4.56
C GLY A 154 16.42 3.57 4.52
N MET A 155 17.03 3.56 3.34
CA MET A 155 18.46 3.40 3.08
C MET A 155 19.03 2.03 3.48
N LEU A 156 18.75 1.52 4.68
CA LEU A 156 19.27 0.23 5.13
C LEU A 156 18.63 -0.96 4.40
N THR A 157 17.34 -0.88 4.12
CA THR A 157 16.62 -1.94 3.39
C THR A 157 16.33 -1.53 1.95
N THR A 158 15.90 -0.28 1.73
CA THR A 158 15.48 0.19 0.40
C THR A 158 16.65 0.35 -0.59
N HIS A 159 17.87 0.69 -0.13
CA HIS A 159 19.03 0.99 -0.97
C HIS A 159 20.18 -0.02 -0.83
N SER A 160 20.00 -1.07 -0.05
CA SER A 160 20.98 -2.14 0.06
C SER A 160 20.65 -3.27 -0.90
N GLU A 161 21.59 -3.67 -1.75
CA GLU A 161 21.43 -4.85 -2.58
C GLU A 161 21.24 -6.10 -1.70
N ARG A 162 20.11 -6.75 -1.88
CA ARG A 162 19.74 -7.97 -1.16
C ARG A 162 19.08 -8.96 -2.10
N THR A 163 19.36 -10.21 -1.89
CA THR A 163 18.63 -11.28 -2.56
C THR A 163 17.35 -11.57 -1.78
N TYR A 164 16.22 -11.66 -2.47
CA TYR A 164 14.98 -12.15 -1.90
C TYR A 164 14.34 -13.19 -2.83
N ARG A 165 13.55 -14.09 -2.27
CA ARG A 165 12.81 -15.08 -3.01
C ARG A 165 11.42 -14.52 -3.31
N ALA A 166 11.19 -14.18 -4.57
CA ALA A 166 9.87 -13.72 -5.00
C ALA A 166 8.87 -14.89 -4.98
N PRO A 167 7.65 -14.70 -4.47
CA PRO A 167 6.61 -15.73 -4.53
C PRO A 167 6.21 -16.02 -5.97
N GLU A 168 5.90 -17.28 -6.24
CA GLU A 168 5.39 -17.71 -7.54
C GLU A 168 4.01 -17.09 -7.83
N ALA A 169 3.69 -16.90 -9.11
CA ALA A 169 2.42 -16.29 -9.51
C ALA A 169 1.20 -17.12 -9.03
N ASP A 170 1.30 -18.44 -9.10
CA ASP A 170 0.23 -19.33 -8.68
C ASP A 170 0.01 -19.28 -7.16
N LEU A 171 1.07 -19.19 -6.38
CA LEU A 171 0.98 -18.98 -4.94
C LEU A 171 0.27 -17.65 -4.61
N LEU A 172 0.61 -16.58 -5.34
CA LEU A 172 -0.04 -15.29 -5.16
C LEU A 172 -1.54 -15.34 -5.49
N ARG A 173 -1.91 -16.04 -6.58
CA ARG A 173 -3.32 -16.23 -6.97
C ARG A 173 -4.10 -17.03 -5.92
N GLU A 174 -3.53 -18.14 -5.46
CA GLU A 174 -4.15 -19.00 -4.45
C GLU A 174 -4.28 -18.28 -3.11
N TYR A 175 -3.21 -17.62 -2.65
CA TYR A 175 -3.19 -16.98 -1.34
C TYR A 175 -4.10 -15.76 -1.27
N LEU A 176 -4.07 -14.89 -2.27
CA LEU A 176 -4.84 -13.65 -2.28
C LEU A 176 -6.25 -13.80 -2.88
N GLY A 177 -6.42 -14.62 -3.93
CA GLY A 177 -7.61 -14.56 -4.78
C GLY A 177 -7.65 -13.30 -5.65
N ALA A 178 -8.59 -13.17 -6.56
CA ALA A 178 -8.78 -11.97 -7.36
C ALA A 178 -9.50 -10.86 -6.56
N ALA A 179 -9.27 -9.60 -6.91
CA ALA A 179 -9.88 -8.47 -6.22
C ALA A 179 -11.43 -8.49 -6.29
N ASN A 180 -11.96 -9.00 -7.38
CA ASN A 180 -13.40 -9.11 -7.63
C ASN A 180 -14.05 -10.43 -7.17
N ASP A 181 -13.28 -11.34 -6.56
CA ASP A 181 -13.85 -12.58 -6.00
C ASP A 181 -14.93 -12.27 -4.97
N GLN A 182 -16.01 -13.05 -4.98
CA GLN A 182 -16.99 -13.05 -3.91
C GLN A 182 -16.45 -13.84 -2.72
N ILE A 183 -16.45 -13.23 -1.55
CA ILE A 183 -16.05 -13.87 -0.29
C ILE A 183 -17.15 -13.72 0.76
N ASP A 184 -17.24 -14.68 1.66
CA ASP A 184 -18.10 -14.54 2.83
C ASP A 184 -17.62 -13.40 3.70
N CYS A 185 -18.54 -12.59 4.21
CA CYS A 185 -18.21 -11.49 5.12
C CYS A 185 -17.66 -12.06 6.43
N PRO A 186 -16.39 -11.77 6.79
CA PRO A 186 -15.74 -12.41 7.93
C PRO A 186 -16.27 -11.94 9.30
N THR A 187 -16.91 -10.77 9.36
CA THR A 187 -17.44 -10.21 10.62
C THR A 187 -18.93 -9.90 10.51
N GLU A 188 -19.60 -9.82 11.65
CA GLU A 188 -21.01 -9.45 11.70
C GLU A 188 -21.24 -8.02 11.20
N ALA A 189 -20.37 -7.08 11.58
CA ALA A 189 -20.43 -5.70 11.08
C ALA A 189 -20.35 -5.63 9.54
N GLN A 190 -19.52 -6.47 8.91
CA GLN A 190 -19.48 -6.54 7.44
C GLN A 190 -20.74 -7.18 6.87
N ARG A 191 -21.33 -8.18 7.53
CA ARG A 191 -22.61 -8.75 7.10
C ARG A 191 -23.77 -7.76 7.16
N GLU A 192 -23.78 -6.88 8.14
CA GLU A 192 -24.77 -5.78 8.22
C GLU A 192 -24.63 -4.77 7.08
N LEU A 193 -23.38 -4.49 6.65
CA LEU A 193 -23.12 -3.53 5.57
C LEU A 193 -23.32 -4.10 4.16
N PHE A 194 -22.92 -5.36 3.94
CA PHE A 194 -22.79 -5.95 2.60
C PHE A 194 -23.67 -7.19 2.38
N GLY A 195 -24.34 -7.68 3.40
CA GLY A 195 -25.00 -8.98 3.36
C GLY A 195 -24.03 -10.15 3.67
N SER A 196 -24.43 -11.37 3.31
CA SER A 196 -23.62 -12.57 3.61
C SER A 196 -22.28 -12.61 2.89
N GLN A 197 -22.22 -12.04 1.69
CA GLN A 197 -21.04 -12.02 0.81
C GLN A 197 -20.77 -10.63 0.27
N ARG A 198 -19.51 -10.36 -0.08
CA ARG A 198 -19.07 -9.15 -0.74
C ARG A 198 -17.91 -9.42 -1.70
N ARG A 199 -17.64 -8.48 -2.58
CA ARG A 199 -16.36 -8.49 -3.30
C ARG A 199 -15.20 -8.41 -2.29
N ARG A 200 -14.10 -9.09 -2.60
CA ARG A 200 -12.88 -9.08 -1.78
C ARG A 200 -12.36 -7.65 -1.60
N VAL A 201 -12.21 -6.92 -2.70
CA VAL A 201 -12.00 -5.47 -2.69
C VAL A 201 -13.33 -4.83 -3.11
N PRO A 202 -14.11 -4.25 -2.19
CA PRO A 202 -15.41 -3.70 -2.53
C PRO A 202 -15.30 -2.39 -3.32
N GLU A 203 -16.28 -2.13 -4.16
CA GLU A 203 -16.53 -0.82 -4.73
C GLU A 203 -17.32 0.00 -3.71
N MET A 204 -16.84 1.20 -3.43
CA MET A 204 -17.39 2.09 -2.40
C MET A 204 -17.80 3.46 -2.97
N MET A 205 -17.94 3.54 -4.30
CA MET A 205 -18.20 4.80 -5.02
C MET A 205 -19.69 5.01 -5.36
N ASP A 206 -20.56 4.13 -4.91
CA ASP A 206 -22.01 4.21 -5.16
C ASP A 206 -22.75 5.15 -4.17
#